data_d2773e5174e25c1cae8a3cdb17e9d720
#
_entry.id   d2773e5174e25c1cae8a3cdb17e9d720
#
_cell.length_a   1.000
_cell.length_b   1.000
_cell.length_c   1.000
_cell.angle_alpha   90.00
_cell.angle_beta   90.00
_cell.angle_gamma   90.00
#
_symmetry.space_group_name_H-M   'P 1'
#
loop_
_entity.id
_entity.type
_entity.pdbx_description
1 polymer ?
#
loop_
_entity_poly.entity_id
_entity_poly.type
_entity_poly.pdbx_seq_one_letter_code
_entity_poly.pdbx_strand_id
1 'polypeptide(L)'
;PTSQIAKGSSHEVHVERNWELIEAEKVYIKRVRHVNDLAWQLNVHGTKLCPGNESRNIGFMFTDTSSAPIKEKEVYSSVYGKHSGIIITGIAKTSPAEIAGLKIGDVVISVNNQQIPNQNAGKNFSRLMAEASKKSSISDINLKILRSHQILDLQIKPVLACSYPVILQRDDSLNAFADGHSVFITLGMYRFVENDIELMTVIAHELAHNSEGHISKKKGNYWLGGIVDIVAAGYGINTQGIFGKTTSSLFSQEFERDADYVGMYYL
;
A
#
# COMPACT_ATOMS: atom_id res chain seq x y z
N PRO A 1 -26.57 -42.85 -15.45
CA PRO A 1 -25.68 -42.32 -16.48
C PRO A 1 -24.75 -41.33 -15.82
N THR A 2 -23.53 -41.78 -15.52
CA THR A 2 -22.43 -40.95 -15.04
C THR A 2 -21.93 -40.12 -16.21
N SER A 3 -22.17 -38.84 -16.19
CA SER A 3 -21.57 -37.91 -17.15
C SER A 3 -20.04 -37.98 -17.03
N GLN A 4 -19.40 -38.49 -18.06
CA GLN A 4 -17.95 -38.39 -18.20
C GLN A 4 -17.61 -36.90 -18.39
N ILE A 5 -17.10 -36.29 -17.35
CA ILE A 5 -16.46 -34.97 -17.45
C ILE A 5 -15.22 -35.21 -18.32
N ALA A 6 -15.21 -34.65 -19.51
CA ALA A 6 -14.07 -34.72 -20.42
C ALA A 6 -12.85 -34.11 -19.68
N LYS A 7 -11.82 -34.91 -19.45
CA LYS A 7 -10.54 -34.41 -18.93
C LYS A 7 -9.92 -33.58 -20.05
N GLY A 8 -9.86 -32.25 -19.85
CA GLY A 8 -9.14 -31.37 -20.75
C GLY A 8 -7.69 -31.82 -20.94
N SER A 9 -7.09 -31.52 -22.06
CA SER A 9 -5.67 -31.83 -22.29
C SER A 9 -4.80 -31.14 -21.22
N SER A 10 -3.65 -31.72 -20.90
CA SER A 10 -2.72 -31.12 -19.94
C SER A 10 -2.34 -29.67 -20.28
N HIS A 11 -2.36 -29.33 -21.56
CA HIS A 11 -2.13 -27.98 -22.06
C HIS A 11 -3.27 -27.02 -21.73
N GLU A 12 -4.53 -27.42 -21.98
CA GLU A 12 -5.73 -26.64 -21.66
C GLU A 12 -5.84 -26.35 -20.17
N VAL A 13 -5.60 -27.36 -19.33
CA VAL A 13 -5.57 -27.20 -17.86
C VAL A 13 -4.47 -26.23 -17.43
N HIS A 14 -3.32 -26.21 -18.11
CA HIS A 14 -2.22 -25.30 -17.77
C HIS A 14 -2.54 -23.85 -18.17
N VAL A 15 -3.14 -23.64 -19.33
CA VAL A 15 -3.58 -22.33 -19.81
C VAL A 15 -4.68 -21.76 -18.92
N GLU A 16 -5.67 -22.57 -18.56
CA GLU A 16 -6.76 -22.16 -17.67
C GLU A 16 -6.27 -21.76 -16.28
N ARG A 17 -5.37 -22.57 -15.67
CA ARG A 17 -4.75 -22.25 -14.39
C ARG A 17 -3.94 -20.93 -14.41
N ASN A 18 -3.18 -20.69 -15.48
CA ASN A 18 -2.44 -19.43 -15.62
C ASN A 18 -3.39 -18.23 -15.74
N TRP A 19 -4.48 -18.38 -16.48
CA TRP A 19 -5.49 -17.34 -16.61
C TRP A 19 -6.14 -17.01 -15.26
N GLU A 20 -6.56 -18.01 -14.49
CA GLU A 20 -7.12 -17.84 -13.14
C GLU A 20 -6.16 -17.09 -12.19
N LEU A 21 -4.89 -17.45 -12.22
CA LEU A 21 -3.86 -16.79 -11.42
C LEU A 21 -3.69 -15.31 -11.81
N ILE A 22 -3.72 -15.00 -13.11
CA ILE A 22 -3.63 -13.62 -13.61
C ILE A 22 -4.85 -12.80 -13.16
N GLU A 23 -6.05 -13.35 -13.26
CA GLU A 23 -7.27 -12.67 -12.84
C GLU A 23 -7.31 -12.45 -11.30
N ALA A 24 -6.92 -13.45 -10.53
CA ALA A 24 -6.79 -13.30 -9.08
C ALA A 24 -5.80 -12.18 -8.70
N GLU A 25 -4.68 -12.09 -9.44
CA GLU A 25 -3.68 -11.06 -9.23
C GLU A 25 -4.19 -9.66 -9.59
N LYS A 26 -4.93 -9.52 -10.68
CA LYS A 26 -5.59 -8.26 -11.06
C LYS A 26 -6.53 -7.76 -9.96
N VAL A 27 -7.32 -8.67 -9.37
CA VAL A 27 -8.20 -8.35 -8.24
C VAL A 27 -7.38 -7.89 -7.03
N TYR A 28 -6.30 -8.58 -6.71
CA TYR A 28 -5.43 -8.19 -5.61
C TYR A 28 -4.79 -6.82 -5.84
N ILE A 29 -4.23 -6.55 -7.01
CA ILE A 29 -3.67 -5.25 -7.40
C ILE A 29 -4.71 -4.12 -7.23
N LYS A 30 -5.97 -4.37 -7.62
CA LYS A 30 -7.06 -3.40 -7.43
C LYS A 30 -7.30 -3.09 -5.95
N ARG A 31 -7.25 -4.09 -5.07
CA ARG A 31 -7.38 -3.92 -3.62
C ARG A 31 -6.19 -3.16 -3.03
N VAL A 32 -4.98 -3.47 -3.47
CA VAL A 32 -3.77 -2.74 -3.05
C VAL A 32 -3.87 -1.27 -3.42
N ARG A 33 -4.33 -0.93 -4.63
CA ARG A 33 -4.56 0.46 -5.05
C ARG A 33 -5.60 1.16 -4.18
N HIS A 34 -6.69 0.46 -3.85
CA HIS A 34 -7.74 1.00 -2.99
C HIS A 34 -7.23 1.33 -1.59
N VAL A 35 -6.49 0.41 -0.95
CA VAL A 35 -5.84 0.66 0.34
C VAL A 35 -4.89 1.87 0.25
N ASN A 36 -4.14 1.98 -0.85
CA ASN A 36 -3.22 3.11 -1.06
C ASN A 36 -3.95 4.46 -1.25
N ASP A 37 -5.10 4.47 -1.92
CA ASP A 37 -5.93 5.67 -2.06
C ASP A 37 -6.37 6.20 -0.69
N LEU A 38 -6.84 5.33 0.19
CA LEU A 38 -7.29 5.69 1.53
C LEU A 38 -6.10 6.11 2.42
N ALA A 39 -5.02 5.33 2.37
CA ALA A 39 -3.77 5.63 3.09
C ALA A 39 -3.17 6.98 2.69
N TRP A 40 -3.25 7.34 1.41
CA TRP A 40 -2.78 8.62 0.90
C TRP A 40 -3.53 9.78 1.58
N GLN A 41 -4.87 9.71 1.62
CA GLN A 41 -5.68 10.74 2.26
C GLN A 41 -5.32 10.91 3.73
N LEU A 42 -5.24 9.82 4.47
CA LEU A 42 -4.87 9.83 5.90
C LEU A 42 -3.47 10.40 6.14
N ASN A 43 -2.47 9.95 5.37
CA ASN A 43 -1.10 10.45 5.52
C ASN A 43 -0.94 11.93 5.18
N VAL A 44 -1.73 12.47 4.24
CA VAL A 44 -1.74 13.90 3.92
C VAL A 44 -2.43 14.70 5.02
N HIS A 45 -3.60 14.26 5.49
CA HIS A 45 -4.34 14.94 6.56
C HIS A 45 -3.57 14.88 7.87
N GLY A 46 -2.96 13.76 8.18
CA GLY A 46 -2.26 13.49 9.44
C GLY A 46 -0.88 14.15 9.58
N THR A 47 -0.43 15.02 8.68
CA THR A 47 0.95 15.58 8.71
C THR A 47 1.33 16.25 10.03
N LYS A 48 0.38 16.79 10.77
CA LYS A 48 0.62 17.39 12.10
C LYS A 48 0.77 16.35 13.21
N LEU A 49 0.36 15.12 12.95
CA LEU A 49 0.37 14.02 13.92
C LEU A 49 1.64 13.17 13.84
N CYS A 50 2.50 13.39 12.84
CA CYS A 50 3.72 12.61 12.64
C CYS A 50 4.99 13.48 12.63
N PRO A 51 5.23 14.32 13.65
CA PRO A 51 6.37 15.24 13.67
C PRO A 51 7.70 14.49 13.57
N GLY A 52 8.53 14.88 12.60
CA GLY A 52 9.82 14.23 12.34
C GLY A 52 9.75 13.01 11.42
N ASN A 53 8.56 12.55 11.06
CA ASN A 53 8.35 11.46 10.11
C ASN A 53 7.51 11.89 8.90
N GLU A 54 7.69 13.12 8.47
CA GLU A 54 7.06 13.66 7.27
C GLU A 54 8.04 13.69 6.09
N SER A 55 7.54 13.47 4.91
CA SER A 55 8.27 13.67 3.65
C SER A 55 7.39 14.36 2.62
N ARG A 56 8.03 14.90 1.59
CA ARG A 56 7.33 15.43 0.43
C ARG A 56 6.97 14.27 -0.49
N ASN A 57 5.70 14.08 -0.75
CA ASN A 57 5.19 12.92 -1.48
C ASN A 57 4.35 13.35 -2.68
N ILE A 58 4.28 12.53 -3.70
CA ILE A 58 3.48 12.76 -4.91
C ILE A 58 2.35 11.75 -5.11
N GLY A 59 2.23 10.73 -4.26
CA GLY A 59 1.07 9.83 -4.21
C GLY A 59 1.00 8.81 -5.35
N PHE A 60 2.04 7.95 -5.48
CA PHE A 60 2.05 6.87 -6.47
C PHE A 60 2.68 5.59 -5.91
N MET A 61 2.44 4.50 -6.62
CA MET A 61 3.06 3.19 -6.40
C MET A 61 3.84 2.76 -7.64
N PHE A 62 4.87 1.96 -7.44
CA PHE A 62 5.67 1.41 -8.54
C PHE A 62 6.12 -0.02 -8.27
N THR A 63 6.54 -0.69 -9.32
CA THR A 63 7.27 -1.96 -9.24
C THR A 63 8.47 -1.96 -10.19
N ASP A 64 9.51 -2.73 -9.85
CA ASP A 64 10.65 -2.99 -10.72
C ASP A 64 10.45 -4.33 -11.42
N THR A 65 10.02 -4.29 -12.68
CA THR A 65 9.80 -5.49 -13.49
C THR A 65 11.10 -6.07 -14.07
N SER A 66 12.22 -5.33 -14.03
CA SER A 66 13.50 -5.83 -14.54
C SER A 66 14.05 -6.97 -13.68
N SER A 67 13.84 -6.90 -12.37
CA SER A 67 14.30 -7.87 -11.38
C SER A 67 13.21 -8.85 -10.90
N ALA A 68 11.97 -8.68 -11.36
CA ALA A 68 10.85 -9.54 -10.95
C ALA A 68 11.02 -10.99 -11.42
N PRO A 69 10.58 -12.00 -10.63
CA PRO A 69 10.49 -13.38 -11.05
C PRO A 69 9.66 -13.56 -12.32
N ILE A 70 9.95 -14.62 -13.11
CA ILE A 70 9.30 -14.85 -14.42
C ILE A 70 7.77 -14.86 -14.31
N LYS A 71 7.19 -15.53 -13.30
CA LYS A 71 5.75 -15.59 -13.09
C LYS A 71 5.14 -14.22 -12.83
N GLU A 72 5.81 -13.39 -12.04
CA GLU A 72 5.37 -12.02 -11.78
C GLU A 72 5.48 -11.14 -13.02
N LYS A 73 6.52 -11.33 -13.84
CA LYS A 73 6.65 -10.64 -15.15
C LYS A 73 5.49 -10.92 -16.08
N GLU A 74 4.96 -12.14 -16.12
CA GLU A 74 3.80 -12.51 -16.91
C GLU A 74 2.55 -11.75 -16.44
N VAL A 75 2.33 -11.69 -15.13
CA VAL A 75 1.23 -10.92 -14.55
C VAL A 75 1.40 -9.42 -14.86
N TYR A 76 2.55 -8.84 -14.57
CA TYR A 76 2.80 -7.43 -14.85
C TYR A 76 2.65 -7.10 -16.33
N SER A 77 3.12 -7.99 -17.21
CA SER A 77 2.95 -7.82 -18.66
C SER A 77 1.48 -7.85 -19.09
N SER A 78 0.64 -8.67 -18.44
CA SER A 78 -0.79 -8.74 -18.74
C SER A 78 -1.56 -7.53 -18.21
N VAL A 79 -1.09 -6.90 -17.13
CA VAL A 79 -1.77 -5.76 -16.48
C VAL A 79 -1.28 -4.41 -17.02
N TYR A 80 0.02 -4.27 -17.28
CA TYR A 80 0.68 -2.99 -17.59
C TYR A 80 1.31 -2.96 -18.99
N GLY A 81 1.24 -4.05 -19.76
CA GLY A 81 1.95 -4.19 -21.02
C GLY A 81 3.37 -4.74 -20.85
N LYS A 82 3.99 -5.13 -21.97
CA LYS A 82 5.35 -5.72 -22.01
C LYS A 82 6.41 -4.62 -21.85
N HIS A 83 6.64 -4.17 -20.65
CA HIS A 83 7.65 -3.19 -20.31
C HIS A 83 8.66 -3.77 -19.31
N SER A 84 9.89 -3.25 -19.32
CA SER A 84 10.94 -3.59 -18.36
C SER A 84 11.43 -2.31 -17.67
N GLY A 85 11.67 -2.38 -16.38
CA GLY A 85 12.13 -1.25 -15.56
C GLY A 85 11.12 -0.85 -14.49
N ILE A 86 11.12 0.40 -14.11
CA ILE A 86 10.25 0.98 -13.09
C ILE A 86 8.90 1.34 -13.70
N ILE A 87 7.87 0.58 -13.36
CA ILE A 87 6.50 0.78 -13.87
C ILE A 87 5.64 1.37 -12.76
N ILE A 88 4.86 2.40 -13.08
CA ILE A 88 3.85 2.96 -12.19
C ILE A 88 2.69 1.99 -12.10
N THR A 89 2.41 1.49 -10.90
CA THR A 89 1.39 0.46 -10.64
C THR A 89 0.13 0.98 -9.96
N GLY A 90 0.21 2.17 -9.36
CA GLY A 90 -0.93 2.84 -8.74
C GLY A 90 -0.68 4.34 -8.63
N ILE A 91 -1.75 5.11 -8.61
CA ILE A 91 -1.73 6.56 -8.41
C ILE A 91 -2.88 6.87 -7.47
N ALA A 92 -2.59 7.56 -6.38
CA ALA A 92 -3.60 7.93 -5.42
C ALA A 92 -4.48 9.06 -5.98
N LYS A 93 -5.77 8.99 -5.72
CA LYS A 93 -6.73 10.01 -6.15
C LYS A 93 -6.39 11.37 -5.53
N THR A 94 -6.59 12.42 -6.31
CA THR A 94 -6.30 13.82 -5.93
C THR A 94 -4.84 14.09 -5.57
N SER A 95 -3.95 13.14 -5.83
CA SER A 95 -2.51 13.28 -5.56
C SER A 95 -1.83 14.20 -6.59
N PRO A 96 -0.67 14.80 -6.22
CA PRO A 96 0.14 15.54 -7.18
C PRO A 96 0.52 14.75 -8.43
N ALA A 97 0.73 13.44 -8.32
CA ALA A 97 1.01 12.56 -9.46
C ALA A 97 -0.18 12.48 -10.42
N GLU A 98 -1.41 12.33 -9.90
CA GLU A 98 -2.62 12.34 -10.70
C GLU A 98 -2.83 13.68 -11.40
N ILE A 99 -2.70 14.79 -10.65
CA ILE A 99 -2.86 16.15 -11.16
C ILE A 99 -1.85 16.47 -12.27
N ALA A 100 -0.61 15.99 -12.13
CA ALA A 100 0.43 16.15 -13.15
C ALA A 100 0.26 15.23 -14.36
N GLY A 101 -0.74 14.35 -14.35
CA GLY A 101 -1.06 13.47 -15.46
C GLY A 101 -0.16 12.23 -15.55
N LEU A 102 0.52 11.81 -14.45
CA LEU A 102 1.13 10.49 -14.37
C LEU A 102 0.04 9.42 -14.55
N LYS A 103 0.36 8.31 -15.20
CA LYS A 103 -0.61 7.23 -15.45
C LYS A 103 -0.05 5.87 -15.05
N ILE A 104 -0.95 4.99 -14.65
CA ILE A 104 -0.62 3.58 -14.43
C ILE A 104 -0.12 2.98 -15.75
N GLY A 105 0.98 2.24 -15.69
CA GLY A 105 1.68 1.70 -16.86
C GLY A 105 2.80 2.57 -17.41
N ASP A 106 2.96 3.82 -16.94
CA ASP A 106 4.13 4.63 -17.30
C ASP A 106 5.41 3.96 -16.83
N VAL A 107 6.45 4.00 -17.66
CA VAL A 107 7.78 3.54 -17.31
C VAL A 107 8.65 4.72 -16.95
N VAL A 108 9.18 4.78 -15.73
CA VAL A 108 10.02 5.90 -15.29
C VAL A 108 11.45 5.71 -15.79
N ILE A 109 11.97 6.72 -16.48
CA ILE A 109 13.31 6.73 -17.09
C ILE A 109 14.31 7.47 -16.18
N SER A 110 13.91 8.61 -15.64
CA SER A 110 14.77 9.43 -14.77
C SER A 110 13.99 10.23 -13.73
N VAL A 111 14.66 10.59 -12.65
CA VAL A 111 14.17 11.48 -11.59
C VAL A 111 15.13 12.67 -11.51
N ASN A 112 14.60 13.90 -11.61
CA ASN A 112 15.39 15.14 -11.57
C ASN A 112 16.61 15.09 -12.50
N ASN A 113 16.44 14.66 -13.74
CA ASN A 113 17.45 14.45 -14.76
C ASN A 113 18.50 13.35 -14.45
N GLN A 114 18.37 12.63 -13.34
CA GLN A 114 19.23 11.49 -13.03
C GLN A 114 18.60 10.21 -13.60
N GLN A 115 19.32 9.58 -14.53
CA GLN A 115 18.90 8.31 -15.15
C GLN A 115 18.84 7.19 -14.10
N ILE A 116 17.86 6.31 -14.22
CA ILE A 116 17.74 5.12 -13.39
C ILE A 116 18.61 4.01 -14.02
N PRO A 117 19.69 3.57 -13.36
CA PRO A 117 20.50 2.47 -13.86
C PRO A 117 19.67 1.18 -13.96
N ASN A 118 19.87 0.40 -15.03
CA ASN A 118 19.15 -0.87 -15.21
C ASN A 118 19.47 -1.90 -14.11
N GLN A 119 20.72 -1.89 -13.62
CA GLN A 119 21.12 -2.75 -12.52
C GLN A 119 20.54 -2.21 -11.20
N ASN A 120 19.80 -3.06 -10.47
CA ASN A 120 19.10 -2.66 -9.23
C ASN A 120 18.18 -1.44 -9.42
N ALA A 121 17.43 -1.40 -10.51
CA ALA A 121 16.63 -0.25 -10.90
C ALA A 121 15.67 0.19 -9.78
N GLY A 122 14.98 -0.75 -9.12
CA GLY A 122 14.08 -0.46 -8.01
C GLY A 122 14.77 0.23 -6.83
N LYS A 123 15.94 -0.27 -6.41
CA LYS A 123 16.73 0.33 -5.33
C LYS A 123 17.22 1.74 -5.70
N ASN A 124 17.72 1.91 -6.92
CA ASN A 124 18.19 3.22 -7.40
C ASN A 124 17.04 4.21 -7.50
N PHE A 125 15.91 3.80 -8.03
CA PHE A 125 14.72 4.64 -8.10
C PHE A 125 14.24 5.05 -6.71
N SER A 126 14.11 4.12 -5.76
CA SER A 126 13.74 4.43 -4.37
C SER A 126 14.68 5.44 -3.74
N ARG A 127 16.00 5.31 -3.95
CA ARG A 127 16.99 6.27 -3.46
C ARG A 127 16.78 7.65 -4.07
N LEU A 128 16.63 7.74 -5.39
CA LEU A 128 16.40 9.02 -6.09
C LEU A 128 15.11 9.70 -5.62
N MET A 129 14.05 8.93 -5.45
CA MET A 129 12.78 9.44 -4.91
C MET A 129 12.92 9.89 -3.46
N ALA A 130 13.62 9.14 -2.61
CA ALA A 130 13.87 9.53 -1.23
C ALA A 130 14.67 10.84 -1.12
N GLU A 131 15.66 11.05 -2.00
CA GLU A 131 16.41 12.31 -2.09
C GLU A 131 15.52 13.48 -2.53
N ALA A 132 14.70 13.27 -3.56
CA ALA A 132 13.77 14.27 -4.08
C ALA A 132 12.63 14.60 -3.09
N SER A 133 12.27 13.66 -2.23
CA SER A 133 11.17 13.74 -1.26
C SER A 133 11.57 14.26 0.12
N LYS A 134 12.82 14.69 0.32
CA LYS A 134 13.25 15.28 1.60
C LYS A 134 12.37 16.46 1.97
N LYS A 135 11.95 16.55 3.25
CA LYS A 135 11.14 17.65 3.77
C LYS A 135 11.77 19.04 3.48
N SER A 136 13.09 19.13 3.51
CA SER A 136 13.84 20.34 3.21
C SER A 136 13.90 20.73 1.73
N SER A 137 13.53 19.83 0.82
CA SER A 137 13.47 20.13 -0.61
C SER A 137 12.30 21.07 -0.90
N ILE A 138 12.56 22.17 -1.62
CA ILE A 138 11.51 23.10 -2.08
C ILE A 138 11.20 22.93 -3.57
N SER A 139 11.96 22.09 -4.26
CA SER A 139 11.85 21.91 -5.71
C SER A 139 10.75 20.91 -6.06
N ASP A 140 10.17 21.10 -7.24
CA ASP A 140 9.30 20.11 -7.87
C ASP A 140 10.09 18.84 -8.21
N ILE A 141 9.39 17.71 -8.29
CA ILE A 141 9.97 16.44 -8.72
C ILE A 141 9.73 16.31 -10.23
N ASN A 142 10.81 16.22 -11.00
CA ASN A 142 10.73 16.02 -12.44
C ASN A 142 10.90 14.54 -12.76
N LEU A 143 9.86 13.93 -13.34
CA LEU A 143 9.90 12.56 -13.83
C LEU A 143 9.94 12.57 -15.35
N LYS A 144 10.94 11.91 -15.93
CA LYS A 144 10.91 11.55 -17.34
C LYS A 144 10.35 10.15 -17.45
N ILE A 145 9.29 9.99 -18.24
CA ILE A 145 8.56 8.73 -18.41
C ILE A 145 8.48 8.31 -19.86
N LEU A 146 8.31 7.01 -20.11
CA LEU A 146 7.93 6.45 -21.39
C LEU A 146 6.46 6.01 -21.31
N ARG A 147 5.63 6.55 -22.21
CA ARG A 147 4.22 6.20 -22.36
C ARG A 147 3.92 6.01 -23.85
N SER A 148 3.38 4.85 -24.25
CA SER A 148 3.01 4.59 -25.66
C SER A 148 4.11 4.97 -26.66
N HIS A 149 5.37 4.60 -26.37
CA HIS A 149 6.57 4.89 -27.16
C HIS A 149 6.97 6.39 -27.24
N GLN A 150 6.33 7.25 -26.46
CA GLN A 150 6.68 8.66 -26.34
C GLN A 150 7.36 8.95 -25.00
N ILE A 151 8.39 9.77 -25.04
CA ILE A 151 9.04 10.28 -23.84
C ILE A 151 8.34 11.57 -23.43
N LEU A 152 7.92 11.63 -22.18
CA LEU A 152 7.24 12.78 -21.58
C LEU A 152 8.01 13.23 -20.34
N ASP A 153 8.06 14.53 -20.13
CA ASP A 153 8.59 15.16 -18.92
C ASP A 153 7.41 15.66 -18.08
N LEU A 154 7.32 15.18 -16.85
CA LEU A 154 6.30 15.58 -15.88
C LEU A 154 6.94 16.33 -14.73
N GLN A 155 6.52 17.56 -14.51
CA GLN A 155 6.90 18.37 -13.36
C GLN A 155 5.79 18.25 -12.30
N ILE A 156 6.13 17.71 -11.14
CA ILE A 156 5.18 17.35 -10.10
C ILE A 156 5.52 18.10 -8.82
N LYS A 157 4.61 18.94 -8.35
CA LYS A 157 4.76 19.67 -7.09
C LYS A 157 4.36 18.79 -5.91
N PRO A 158 5.30 18.25 -5.11
CA PRO A 158 4.99 17.35 -4.02
C PRO A 158 4.30 18.09 -2.86
N VAL A 159 3.48 17.36 -2.11
CA VAL A 159 2.87 17.83 -0.85
C VAL A 159 3.51 17.14 0.34
N LEU A 160 3.41 17.75 1.52
CA LEU A 160 3.86 17.12 2.76
C LEU A 160 2.86 16.04 3.17
N ALA A 161 3.36 14.88 3.58
CA ALA A 161 2.57 13.75 4.07
C ALA A 161 3.36 12.99 5.13
N CYS A 162 2.68 12.27 6.01
CA CYS A 162 3.33 11.28 6.87
C CYS A 162 4.00 10.19 6.03
N SER A 163 5.15 9.69 6.48
CA SER A 163 5.94 8.67 5.78
C SER A 163 5.65 7.27 6.31
N TYR A 164 4.37 6.93 6.48
CA TYR A 164 3.92 5.61 6.92
C TYR A 164 3.27 4.84 5.76
N PRO A 165 4.00 3.94 5.06
CA PRO A 165 3.40 3.09 4.05
C PRO A 165 2.32 2.19 4.65
N VAL A 166 1.21 2.00 3.94
CA VAL A 166 0.17 1.04 4.31
C VAL A 166 0.19 -0.10 3.30
N ILE A 167 0.39 -1.31 3.80
CA ILE A 167 0.66 -2.50 3.02
C ILE A 167 -0.47 -3.50 3.20
N LEU A 168 -1.15 -3.87 2.10
CA LEU A 168 -2.08 -4.99 2.09
C LEU A 168 -1.29 -6.30 2.04
N GLN A 169 -1.46 -7.15 3.06
CA GLN A 169 -0.82 -8.47 3.13
C GLN A 169 -1.74 -9.57 2.61
N ARG A 170 -1.15 -10.57 1.95
CA ARG A 170 -1.84 -11.79 1.49
C ARG A 170 -2.00 -12.78 2.65
N ASP A 171 -2.77 -12.38 3.64
CA ASP A 171 -3.09 -13.16 4.82
C ASP A 171 -4.61 -13.12 5.03
N ASP A 172 -5.22 -14.28 5.21
CA ASP A 172 -6.67 -14.40 5.38
C ASP A 172 -7.13 -14.22 6.83
N SER A 173 -6.21 -14.04 7.78
CA SER A 173 -6.56 -13.68 9.17
C SER A 173 -7.23 -12.31 9.23
N LEU A 174 -8.07 -12.09 10.25
CA LEU A 174 -8.63 -10.78 10.55
C LEU A 174 -7.62 -10.00 11.39
N ASN A 175 -6.77 -9.19 10.74
CA ASN A 175 -5.75 -8.46 11.45
C ASN A 175 -5.33 -7.15 10.75
N ALA A 176 -4.93 -6.17 11.56
CA ALA A 176 -4.18 -5.00 11.16
C ALA A 176 -3.15 -4.70 12.23
N PHE A 177 -2.00 -4.14 11.87
CA PHE A 177 -0.98 -3.80 12.85
C PHE A 177 0.04 -2.78 12.33
N ALA A 178 0.67 -2.08 13.26
CA ALA A 178 1.76 -1.14 13.02
C ALA A 178 3.10 -1.72 13.52
N ASP A 179 4.21 -1.40 12.83
CA ASP A 179 5.57 -1.82 13.22
C ASP A 179 6.49 -0.67 13.65
N GLY A 180 5.95 0.54 13.75
CA GLY A 180 6.70 1.77 14.01
C GLY A 180 7.13 2.51 12.73
N HIS A 181 7.05 1.87 11.56
CA HIS A 181 7.46 2.42 10.27
C HIS A 181 6.39 2.26 9.19
N SER A 182 5.60 1.22 9.27
CA SER A 182 4.56 0.86 8.30
C SER A 182 3.30 0.42 9.02
N VAL A 183 2.20 0.41 8.30
CA VAL A 183 0.93 -0.21 8.72
C VAL A 183 0.65 -1.39 7.79
N PHE A 184 0.19 -2.48 8.37
CA PHE A 184 -0.16 -3.69 7.63
C PHE A 184 -1.64 -4.00 7.82
N ILE A 185 -2.33 -4.22 6.71
CA ILE A 185 -3.73 -4.65 6.68
C ILE A 185 -3.76 -6.03 6.03
N THR A 186 -4.34 -7.00 6.68
CA THR A 186 -4.50 -8.34 6.08
C THR A 186 -5.63 -8.36 5.06
N LEU A 187 -5.57 -9.28 4.11
CA LEU A 187 -6.62 -9.47 3.13
C LEU A 187 -7.94 -9.93 3.80
N GLY A 188 -7.84 -10.65 4.93
CA GLY A 188 -8.99 -10.99 5.77
C GLY A 188 -9.67 -9.75 6.33
N MET A 189 -8.92 -8.82 6.93
CA MET A 189 -9.43 -7.55 7.44
C MET A 189 -10.05 -6.71 6.32
N TYR A 190 -9.35 -6.56 5.18
CA TYR A 190 -9.87 -5.83 4.02
C TYR A 190 -11.22 -6.35 3.52
N ARG A 191 -11.45 -7.66 3.62
CA ARG A 191 -12.74 -8.28 3.22
C ARG A 191 -13.80 -8.22 4.29
N PHE A 192 -13.39 -8.04 5.54
CA PHE A 192 -14.29 -8.00 6.69
C PHE A 192 -14.98 -6.63 6.81
N VAL A 193 -14.26 -5.55 6.59
CA VAL A 193 -14.82 -4.19 6.62
C VAL A 193 -15.80 -3.99 5.48
N GLU A 194 -16.91 -3.30 5.75
CA GLU A 194 -18.02 -3.16 4.81
C GLU A 194 -17.88 -1.95 3.87
N ASN A 195 -17.12 -0.92 4.30
CA ASN A 195 -17.00 0.34 3.58
C ASN A 195 -15.66 1.05 3.82
N ASP A 196 -15.42 2.12 3.07
CA ASP A 196 -14.18 2.88 3.12
C ASP A 196 -13.96 3.56 4.48
N ILE A 197 -15.01 4.00 5.15
CA ILE A 197 -14.90 4.66 6.45
C ILE A 197 -14.37 3.69 7.50
N GLU A 198 -14.88 2.47 7.52
CA GLU A 198 -14.39 1.42 8.41
C GLU A 198 -12.92 1.09 8.14
N LEU A 199 -12.55 0.92 6.87
CA LEU A 199 -11.16 0.66 6.51
C LEU A 199 -10.25 1.83 6.87
N MET A 200 -10.68 3.07 6.63
CA MET A 200 -9.93 4.26 7.04
C MET A 200 -9.78 4.33 8.56
N THR A 201 -10.81 3.97 9.33
CA THR A 201 -10.75 3.93 10.80
C THR A 201 -9.68 2.93 11.28
N VAL A 202 -9.65 1.72 10.70
CA VAL A 202 -8.62 0.73 11.01
C VAL A 202 -7.22 1.26 10.67
N ILE A 203 -7.04 1.82 9.48
CA ILE A 203 -5.75 2.38 9.05
C ILE A 203 -5.33 3.54 9.96
N ALA A 204 -6.25 4.44 10.29
CA ALA A 204 -5.99 5.61 11.13
C ALA A 204 -5.56 5.24 12.55
N HIS A 205 -6.18 4.22 13.14
CA HIS A 205 -5.77 3.69 14.43
C HIS A 205 -4.34 3.14 14.40
N GLU A 206 -3.98 2.37 13.39
CA GLU A 206 -2.61 1.86 13.23
C GLU A 206 -1.59 2.96 12.93
N LEU A 207 -1.98 3.98 12.16
CA LEU A 207 -1.14 5.16 11.95
C LEU A 207 -0.88 5.89 13.28
N ALA A 208 -1.88 5.97 14.16
CA ALA A 208 -1.73 6.56 15.48
C ALA A 208 -0.73 5.78 16.36
N HIS A 209 -0.74 4.45 16.33
CA HIS A 209 0.29 3.66 17.02
C HIS A 209 1.71 3.99 16.55
N ASN A 210 1.89 4.23 15.24
CA ASN A 210 3.18 4.63 14.69
C ASN A 210 3.55 6.07 15.12
N SER A 211 2.64 7.02 14.97
CA SER A 211 2.92 8.44 15.25
C SER A 211 3.17 8.72 16.74
N GLU A 212 2.46 8.02 17.62
CA GLU A 212 2.65 8.09 19.07
C GLU A 212 3.87 7.29 19.56
N GLY A 213 4.51 6.53 18.69
CA GLY A 213 5.69 5.73 19.01
C GLY A 213 5.40 4.60 20.01
N HIS A 214 4.18 4.07 20.03
CA HIS A 214 3.76 3.02 20.94
C HIS A 214 4.62 1.77 20.80
N ILE A 215 5.06 1.46 19.55
CA ILE A 215 5.94 0.32 19.27
C ILE A 215 7.29 0.46 19.94
N SER A 216 7.91 1.65 19.88
CA SER A 216 9.21 1.91 20.50
C SER A 216 9.14 2.02 22.02
N LYS A 217 8.01 2.47 22.57
CA LYS A 217 7.77 2.55 24.03
C LYS A 217 7.56 1.17 24.65
N LYS A 218 7.16 0.19 23.85
CA LYS A 218 6.97 -1.19 24.29
C LYS A 218 8.31 -1.91 24.35
N LYS A 219 8.91 -1.99 25.52
CA LYS A 219 10.11 -2.81 25.77
C LYS A 219 9.73 -4.28 25.80
N GLY A 220 10.03 -5.04 24.73
CA GLY A 220 9.90 -6.50 24.72
C GLY A 220 9.29 -7.05 23.44
N ASN A 221 9.86 -8.18 22.99
CA ASN A 221 9.54 -8.93 21.79
C ASN A 221 8.11 -9.50 21.82
N TYR A 222 7.10 -8.81 21.35
CA TYR A 222 5.83 -9.45 20.98
C TYR A 222 5.12 -8.68 19.88
N TRP A 223 5.11 -9.28 18.73
CA TRP A 223 4.33 -9.02 17.57
C TRP A 223 3.03 -9.78 17.66
N LEU A 224 1.92 -9.17 17.47
CA LEU A 224 0.63 -9.74 17.05
C LEU A 224 -0.56 -9.19 17.83
N GLY A 225 -1.51 -8.69 17.12
CA GLY A 225 -2.91 -8.73 17.44
C GLY A 225 -3.59 -7.36 17.65
N GLY A 226 -4.44 -7.11 17.04
CA GLY A 226 -5.65 -6.97 16.42
C GLY A 226 -6.67 -6.05 17.04
N ILE A 227 -7.14 -5.14 16.21
CA ILE A 227 -8.11 -4.07 16.49
C ILE A 227 -9.55 -4.52 16.23
N VAL A 228 -9.78 -5.79 15.97
CA VAL A 228 -11.10 -6.25 15.50
C VAL A 228 -12.24 -5.90 16.46
N ASP A 229 -11.97 -5.81 17.77
CA ASP A 229 -13.03 -5.54 18.75
C ASP A 229 -13.49 -4.07 18.79
N ILE A 230 -12.61 -3.12 18.45
CA ILE A 230 -12.90 -1.68 18.53
C ILE A 230 -13.78 -1.22 17.38
N VAL A 231 -13.42 -1.62 16.16
CA VAL A 231 -14.24 -1.31 14.97
C VAL A 231 -15.62 -1.94 15.08
N ALA A 232 -15.70 -3.18 15.55
CA ALA A 232 -16.95 -3.89 15.74
C ALA A 232 -17.85 -3.24 16.83
N ALA A 233 -17.27 -2.78 17.93
CA ALA A 233 -18.02 -2.13 19.00
C ALA A 233 -18.58 -0.76 18.61
N GLY A 234 -17.83 0.02 17.82
CA GLY A 234 -18.26 1.33 17.31
C GLY A 234 -19.48 1.25 16.38
N TYR A 235 -19.67 0.13 15.71
CA TYR A 235 -20.80 -0.11 14.78
C TYR A 235 -21.88 -1.05 15.33
N GLY A 236 -21.84 -1.37 16.63
CA GLY A 236 -22.85 -2.24 17.25
C GLY A 236 -22.77 -3.71 16.88
N ILE A 237 -21.66 -4.15 16.29
CA ILE A 237 -21.41 -5.56 15.99
C ILE A 237 -20.89 -6.23 17.25
N ASN A 238 -21.69 -7.08 17.86
CA ASN A 238 -21.29 -7.84 19.03
C ASN A 238 -20.43 -9.05 18.63
N THR A 239 -19.12 -8.89 18.63
CA THR A 239 -18.15 -9.95 18.33
C THR A 239 -18.01 -10.96 19.47
N GLN A 240 -18.78 -10.80 20.57
CA GLN A 240 -18.77 -11.66 21.78
C GLN A 240 -17.36 -11.86 22.38
N GLY A 241 -16.43 -10.93 22.16
CA GLY A 241 -15.08 -11.02 22.71
C GLY A 241 -14.24 -12.15 22.09
N ILE A 242 -14.62 -12.64 20.89
CA ILE A 242 -13.85 -13.67 20.18
C ILE A 242 -12.43 -13.19 19.92
N PHE A 243 -12.25 -11.90 19.72
CA PHE A 243 -10.96 -11.27 19.44
C PHE A 243 -10.28 -10.71 20.70
N GLY A 244 -11.04 -10.33 21.72
CA GLY A 244 -10.50 -9.76 22.97
C GLY A 244 -9.62 -10.72 23.79
N LYS A 245 -9.75 -12.03 23.59
CA LYS A 245 -8.91 -13.02 24.30
C LYS A 245 -7.49 -13.16 23.74
N THR A 246 -7.28 -12.79 22.47
CA THR A 246 -5.98 -12.88 21.80
C THR A 246 -5.21 -11.55 21.77
N THR A 247 -5.91 -10.42 21.96
CA THR A 247 -5.38 -9.08 21.74
C THR A 247 -5.10 -8.28 22.99
N SER A 248 -5.70 -8.63 24.13
CA SER A 248 -5.63 -7.88 25.38
C SER A 248 -4.23 -7.80 26.03
N SER A 249 -3.21 -8.46 25.47
CA SER A 249 -1.85 -8.46 26.02
C SER A 249 -0.84 -7.61 25.27
N LEU A 250 -1.21 -6.93 24.18
CA LEU A 250 -0.23 -6.36 23.26
C LEU A 250 0.10 -4.90 23.52
N PHE A 251 -0.91 -4.07 23.72
CA PHE A 251 -0.75 -2.70 24.17
C PHE A 251 -1.46 -2.50 25.52
N SER A 252 -1.01 -1.51 26.30
CA SER A 252 -1.75 -1.13 27.49
C SER A 252 -3.06 -0.49 27.06
N GLN A 253 -4.11 -0.57 27.89
CA GLN A 253 -5.39 0.13 27.64
C GLN A 253 -5.20 1.63 27.37
N GLU A 254 -4.14 2.21 27.91
CA GLU A 254 -3.77 3.60 27.70
C GLU A 254 -3.34 3.84 26.25
N PHE A 255 -2.48 2.99 25.69
CA PHE A 255 -2.02 3.10 24.30
C PHE A 255 -3.15 2.85 23.28
N GLU A 256 -4.07 1.93 23.59
CA GLU A 256 -5.25 1.70 22.74
C GLU A 256 -6.16 2.94 22.73
N ARG A 257 -6.44 3.51 23.92
CA ARG A 257 -7.24 4.72 24.02
C ARG A 257 -6.58 5.92 23.33
N ASP A 258 -5.25 6.06 23.43
CA ASP A 258 -4.51 7.11 22.76
C ASP A 258 -4.54 6.91 21.24
N ALA A 259 -4.41 5.67 20.75
CA ALA A 259 -4.51 5.35 19.33
C ALA A 259 -5.92 5.62 18.78
N ASP A 260 -6.98 5.30 19.53
CA ASP A 260 -8.36 5.64 19.17
C ASP A 260 -8.56 7.16 19.08
N TYR A 261 -8.07 7.90 20.09
CA TYR A 261 -8.21 9.35 20.13
C TYR A 261 -7.43 10.02 19.00
N VAL A 262 -6.15 9.69 18.82
CA VAL A 262 -5.30 10.27 17.76
C VAL A 262 -5.77 9.83 16.37
N GLY A 263 -6.21 8.57 16.25
CA GLY A 263 -6.76 8.03 15.00
C GLY A 263 -7.92 8.87 14.45
N MET A 264 -8.77 9.41 15.31
CA MET A 264 -9.86 10.30 14.89
C MET A 264 -9.39 11.60 14.22
N TYR A 265 -8.18 12.05 14.48
CA TYR A 265 -7.61 13.25 13.83
C TYR A 265 -6.95 12.95 12.47
N TYR A 266 -6.75 11.70 12.13
CA TYR A 266 -6.34 11.28 10.79
C TYR A 266 -7.52 11.27 9.81
N LEU A 267 -8.74 11.00 10.31
CA LEU A 267 -9.99 10.97 9.52
C LEU A 267 -10.49 12.37 9.17
#